data_90f690c17d65c6e4387e95641f612273
#
_entry.id   90f690c17d65c6e4387e95641f612273
#
_cell.length_a   1.000
_cell.length_b   1.000
_cell.length_c   1.000
_cell.angle_alpha   90.00
_cell.angle_beta   90.00
_cell.angle_gamma   90.00
#
_symmetry.space_group_name_H-M   'P 1'
#
loop_
_entity.id
_entity.type
_entity.pdbx_description
1 polymer ?
#
loop_
_entity_poly.entity_id
_entity_poly.type
_entity_poly.pdbx_seq_one_letter_code
_entity_poly.pdbx_strand_id
1 'polypeptide(L)'
;MALDFGLLALGVLALYFGAEWLVRGAAGLARAFGVSPLVVGLTIVSYGTSAPELAVSVVAAQGGKPDIALGNVVGSNIANIALILGITALIAPPQVEGRLIRRELPILMLSALALPVTLLSGSIERYEGILLTFAAVAFTLLTFRWARVAAVGPAQSSRDAVPWSRRGGLLLLSILGLAVLLIGGNVFVKGAVGLATAFGMSEKTVGLTVVAVG
;
A
#
# COMPACT_ATOMS: atom_id res chain seq x y z
N MET A 1 -27.78 7.31 -1.94
CA MET A 1 -26.97 7.58 -3.16
C MET A 1 -26.16 8.87 -3.08
N ALA A 2 -26.74 10.10 -2.99
CA ALA A 2 -25.95 11.33 -2.91
C ALA A 2 -24.99 11.33 -1.69
N LEU A 3 -25.46 10.87 -0.54
CA LEU A 3 -24.63 10.72 0.67
C LEU A 3 -23.49 9.73 0.45
N ASP A 4 -23.74 8.61 -0.19
CA ASP A 4 -22.73 7.56 -0.41
C ASP A 4 -21.64 8.02 -1.38
N PHE A 5 -21.99 8.76 -2.42
CA PHE A 5 -21.02 9.43 -3.28
C PHE A 5 -20.19 10.47 -2.50
N GLY A 6 -20.84 11.24 -1.62
CA GLY A 6 -20.15 12.18 -0.74
C GLY A 6 -19.16 11.49 0.20
N LEU A 7 -19.56 10.35 0.79
CA LEU A 7 -18.68 9.53 1.65
C LEU A 7 -17.51 8.95 0.86
N LEU A 8 -17.75 8.44 -0.36
CA LEU A 8 -16.66 7.96 -1.22
C LEU A 8 -15.66 9.07 -1.53
N ALA A 9 -16.12 10.21 -2.01
CA ALA A 9 -15.25 11.33 -2.35
C ALA A 9 -14.44 11.82 -1.12
N LEU A 10 -15.10 11.95 0.03
CA LEU A 10 -14.44 12.31 1.29
C LEU A 10 -13.43 11.24 1.73
N GLY A 11 -13.79 9.97 1.59
CA GLY A 11 -12.90 8.84 1.88
C GLY A 11 -11.65 8.84 1.02
N VAL A 12 -11.78 9.02 -0.29
CA VAL A 12 -10.64 9.14 -1.24
C VAL A 12 -9.73 10.30 -0.86
N LEU A 13 -10.29 11.48 -0.59
CA LEU A 13 -9.49 12.65 -0.18
C LEU A 13 -8.75 12.38 1.14
N ALA A 14 -9.42 11.77 2.11
CA ALA A 14 -8.80 11.43 3.39
C ALA A 14 -7.70 10.36 3.23
N LEU A 15 -7.92 9.34 2.40
CA LEU A 15 -6.90 8.32 2.07
C LEU A 15 -5.69 8.97 1.41
N TYR A 16 -5.90 9.83 0.41
CA TYR A 16 -4.84 10.55 -0.29
C TYR A 16 -3.99 11.42 0.65
N PHE A 17 -4.62 12.32 1.40
CA PHE A 17 -3.88 13.19 2.32
C PHE A 17 -3.27 12.44 3.50
N GLY A 18 -3.97 11.42 4.02
CA GLY A 18 -3.45 10.56 5.07
C GLY A 18 -2.20 9.81 4.65
N ALA A 19 -2.19 9.21 3.45
CA ALA A 19 -1.04 8.54 2.88
C ALA A 19 0.12 9.51 2.63
N GLU A 20 -0.15 10.68 2.06
CA GLU A 20 0.87 11.68 1.78
C GLU A 20 1.54 12.20 3.06
N TRP A 21 0.77 12.48 4.11
CA TRP A 21 1.31 12.92 5.40
C TRP A 21 2.12 11.82 6.08
N LEU A 22 1.62 10.57 6.03
CA LEU A 22 2.34 9.42 6.56
C LEU A 22 3.69 9.24 5.87
N VAL A 23 3.71 9.25 4.54
CA VAL A 23 4.94 9.08 3.73
C VAL A 23 5.92 10.23 3.98
N ARG A 24 5.45 11.48 3.92
CA ARG A 24 6.31 12.66 4.16
C ARG A 24 6.93 12.63 5.56
N GLY A 25 6.13 12.32 6.57
CA GLY A 25 6.58 12.23 7.95
C GLY A 25 7.58 11.09 8.16
N ALA A 26 7.23 9.87 7.75
CA ALA A 26 8.06 8.69 7.93
C ALA A 26 9.36 8.76 7.12
N ALA A 27 9.31 9.22 5.85
CA ALA A 27 10.49 9.43 5.03
C ALA A 27 11.39 10.55 5.59
N GLY A 28 10.79 11.61 6.13
CA GLY A 28 11.52 12.69 6.81
C GLY A 28 12.25 12.18 8.06
N LEU A 29 11.57 11.39 8.89
CA LEU A 29 12.17 10.73 10.06
C LEU A 29 13.31 9.79 9.68
N ALA A 30 13.12 8.94 8.69
CA ALA A 30 14.15 8.01 8.25
C ALA A 30 15.41 8.74 7.79
N ARG A 31 15.26 9.83 7.02
CA ARG A 31 16.39 10.69 6.64
C ARG A 31 17.05 11.35 7.85
N ALA A 32 16.27 11.78 8.85
CA ALA A 32 16.78 12.35 10.10
C ALA A 32 17.61 11.35 10.93
N PHE A 33 17.38 10.04 10.73
CA PHE A 33 18.17 8.95 11.30
C PHE A 33 19.28 8.43 10.37
N GLY A 34 19.59 9.14 9.28
CA GLY A 34 20.68 8.79 8.37
C GLY A 34 20.38 7.67 7.37
N VAL A 35 19.09 7.33 7.18
CA VAL A 35 18.68 6.37 6.16
C VAL A 35 18.81 7.00 4.78
N SER A 36 19.46 6.32 3.83
CA SER A 36 19.70 6.85 2.49
C SER A 36 18.38 7.09 1.71
N PRO A 37 18.34 8.09 0.82
CA PRO A 37 17.15 8.36 0.00
C PRO A 37 16.69 7.16 -0.83
N LEU A 38 17.63 6.35 -1.32
CA LEU A 38 17.34 5.13 -2.07
C LEU A 38 16.57 4.11 -1.20
N VAL A 39 17.03 3.87 0.02
CA VAL A 39 16.36 2.95 0.97
C VAL A 39 14.99 3.49 1.34
N VAL A 40 14.86 4.79 1.58
CA VAL A 40 13.57 5.44 1.87
C VAL A 40 12.59 5.23 0.70
N GLY A 41 13.04 5.45 -0.55
CA GLY A 41 12.21 5.25 -1.74
C GLY A 41 11.76 3.80 -1.91
N LEU A 42 12.69 2.85 -1.81
CA LEU A 42 12.40 1.42 -2.01
C LEU A 42 11.56 0.78 -0.89
N THR A 43 11.42 1.44 0.26
CA THR A 43 10.71 0.89 1.41
C THR A 43 9.58 1.79 1.87
N ILE A 44 9.89 2.93 2.50
CA ILE A 44 8.87 3.79 3.13
C ILE A 44 7.90 4.32 2.09
N VAL A 45 8.40 4.77 0.94
CA VAL A 45 7.51 5.27 -0.14
C VAL A 45 6.69 4.13 -0.71
N SER A 46 7.29 2.96 -0.99
CA SER A 46 6.57 1.80 -1.53
C SER A 46 5.46 1.32 -0.58
N TYR A 47 5.74 1.21 0.73
CA TYR A 47 4.71 0.88 1.71
C TYR A 47 3.68 1.99 1.88
N GLY A 48 4.11 3.25 1.79
CA GLY A 48 3.23 4.39 1.92
C GLY A 48 2.22 4.52 0.79
N THR A 49 2.62 4.16 -0.43
CA THR A 49 1.69 4.12 -1.58
C THR A 49 0.68 2.99 -1.50
N SER A 50 1.00 1.89 -0.79
CA SER A 50 0.05 0.80 -0.51
C SER A 50 -0.67 0.95 0.85
N ALA A 51 -0.44 2.05 1.56
CA ALA A 51 -1.08 2.28 2.85
C ALA A 51 -2.60 2.50 2.75
N PRO A 52 -3.14 3.18 1.73
CA PRO A 52 -4.59 3.27 1.51
C PRO A 52 -5.25 1.89 1.37
N GLU A 53 -4.69 1.04 0.52
CA GLU A 53 -5.19 -0.32 0.28
C GLU A 53 -5.16 -1.16 1.56
N LEU A 54 -4.07 -1.06 2.33
CA LEU A 54 -3.95 -1.74 3.61
C LEU A 54 -5.02 -1.25 4.61
N ALA A 55 -5.21 0.08 4.72
CA ALA A 55 -6.19 0.68 5.62
C ALA A 55 -7.61 0.22 5.26
N VAL A 56 -7.98 0.29 3.99
CA VAL A 56 -9.29 -0.13 3.49
C VAL A 56 -9.51 -1.62 3.75
N SER A 57 -8.52 -2.47 3.43
CA SER A 57 -8.63 -3.92 3.63
C SER A 57 -8.78 -4.30 5.11
N VAL A 58 -7.99 -3.67 6.01
CA VAL A 58 -8.08 -3.90 7.45
C VAL A 58 -9.44 -3.46 8.00
N VAL A 59 -9.90 -2.26 7.63
CA VAL A 59 -11.20 -1.75 8.07
C VAL A 59 -12.35 -2.60 7.56
N ALA A 60 -12.32 -3.02 6.29
CA ALA A 60 -13.34 -3.90 5.71
C ALA A 60 -13.37 -5.26 6.42
N ALA A 61 -12.22 -5.86 6.67
CA ALA A 61 -12.12 -7.14 7.38
C ALA A 61 -12.63 -7.04 8.83
N GLN A 62 -12.27 -5.99 9.57
CA GLN A 62 -12.78 -5.74 10.93
C GLN A 62 -14.27 -5.45 10.96
N GLY A 63 -14.79 -4.84 9.90
CA GLY A 63 -16.21 -4.55 9.72
C GLY A 63 -17.04 -5.76 9.26
N GLY A 64 -16.47 -6.98 9.21
CA GLY A 64 -17.17 -8.19 8.78
C GLY A 64 -17.44 -8.24 7.28
N LYS A 65 -16.62 -7.56 6.46
CA LYS A 65 -16.71 -7.51 5.00
C LYS A 65 -15.46 -8.07 4.32
N PRO A 66 -15.15 -9.37 4.54
CA PRO A 66 -13.94 -9.99 4.03
C PRO A 66 -13.87 -10.00 2.49
N ASP A 67 -15.00 -10.09 1.81
CA ASP A 67 -15.08 -10.04 0.34
C ASP A 67 -14.59 -8.69 -0.22
N ILE A 68 -14.86 -7.58 0.49
CA ILE A 68 -14.35 -6.26 0.10
C ILE A 68 -12.82 -6.20 0.33
N ALA A 69 -12.34 -6.70 1.47
CA ALA A 69 -10.92 -6.73 1.77
C ALA A 69 -10.14 -7.55 0.74
N LEU A 70 -10.60 -8.76 0.43
CA LEU A 70 -9.98 -9.63 -0.56
C LEU A 70 -10.07 -9.03 -1.98
N GLY A 71 -11.24 -8.49 -2.34
CA GLY A 71 -11.46 -7.83 -3.62
C GLY A 71 -10.52 -6.63 -3.81
N ASN A 72 -10.30 -5.82 -2.79
CA ASN A 72 -9.36 -4.70 -2.81
C ASN A 72 -7.92 -5.18 -3.07
N VAL A 73 -7.46 -6.21 -2.36
CA VAL A 73 -6.09 -6.75 -2.54
C VAL A 73 -5.90 -7.32 -3.94
N VAL A 74 -6.83 -8.12 -4.44
CA VAL A 74 -6.74 -8.72 -5.77
C VAL A 74 -6.92 -7.67 -6.86
N GLY A 75 -7.92 -6.80 -6.70
CA GLY A 75 -8.27 -5.78 -7.67
C GLY A 75 -7.19 -4.73 -7.85
N SER A 76 -6.56 -4.25 -6.77
CA SER A 76 -5.45 -3.29 -6.85
C SER A 76 -4.23 -3.89 -7.57
N ASN A 77 -3.91 -5.17 -7.35
CA ASN A 77 -2.84 -5.84 -8.11
C ASN A 77 -3.17 -5.94 -9.60
N ILE A 78 -4.42 -6.27 -9.96
CA ILE A 78 -4.88 -6.31 -11.35
C ILE A 78 -4.81 -4.90 -11.96
N ALA A 79 -5.31 -3.87 -11.26
CA ALA A 79 -5.27 -2.50 -11.73
C ALA A 79 -3.83 -2.00 -11.94
N ASN A 80 -2.93 -2.28 -11.00
CA ASN A 80 -1.52 -1.90 -11.10
C ASN A 80 -0.82 -2.55 -12.32
N ILE A 81 -1.09 -3.82 -12.59
CA ILE A 81 -0.45 -4.55 -13.69
C ILE A 81 -1.14 -4.27 -15.02
N ALA A 82 -2.46 -4.43 -15.10
CA ALA A 82 -3.18 -4.36 -16.36
C ALA A 82 -3.43 -2.90 -16.79
N LEU A 83 -3.87 -2.03 -15.86
CA LEU A 83 -4.21 -0.66 -16.20
C LEU A 83 -3.00 0.27 -16.14
N ILE A 84 -2.35 0.38 -14.97
CA ILE A 84 -1.28 1.37 -14.76
C ILE A 84 -0.04 1.01 -15.58
N LEU A 85 0.49 -0.20 -15.43
CA LEU A 85 1.65 -0.63 -16.21
C LEU A 85 1.33 -0.73 -17.70
N GLY A 86 0.12 -1.20 -18.07
CA GLY A 86 -0.33 -1.27 -19.46
C GLY A 86 -0.36 0.12 -20.13
N ILE A 87 -1.01 1.11 -19.51
CA ILE A 87 -1.04 2.49 -20.03
C ILE A 87 0.36 3.10 -20.07
N THR A 88 1.15 2.90 -19.00
CA THR A 88 2.53 3.39 -18.96
C THR A 88 3.36 2.83 -20.12
N ALA A 89 3.23 1.53 -20.40
CA ALA A 89 3.96 0.89 -21.51
C ALA A 89 3.51 1.39 -22.89
N LEU A 90 2.25 1.79 -23.02
CA LEU A 90 1.74 2.39 -24.27
C LEU A 90 2.27 3.80 -24.49
N ILE A 91 2.44 4.60 -23.43
CA ILE A 91 2.91 5.98 -23.52
C ILE A 91 4.44 6.05 -23.56
N ALA A 92 5.10 5.36 -22.64
CA ALA A 92 6.54 5.32 -22.49
C ALA A 92 6.98 3.95 -21.96
N PRO A 93 7.39 3.01 -22.86
CA PRO A 93 7.78 1.66 -22.45
C PRO A 93 8.91 1.70 -21.40
N PRO A 94 8.70 1.16 -20.18
CA PRO A 94 9.71 1.17 -19.16
C PRO A 94 10.88 0.25 -19.52
N GLN A 95 12.10 0.72 -19.31
CA GLN A 95 13.28 -0.13 -19.45
C GLN A 95 13.37 -1.06 -18.25
N VAL A 96 13.48 -2.36 -18.51
CA VAL A 96 13.52 -3.39 -17.46
C VAL A 96 14.96 -3.83 -17.24
N GLU A 97 15.49 -3.57 -16.06
CA GLU A 97 16.81 -4.06 -15.67
C GLU A 97 16.80 -5.58 -15.50
N GLY A 98 17.86 -6.26 -15.96
CA GLY A 98 17.99 -7.71 -15.82
C GLY A 98 17.98 -8.21 -14.36
N ARG A 99 18.31 -7.34 -13.41
CA ARG A 99 18.21 -7.58 -11.97
C ARG A 99 16.76 -7.75 -11.52
N LEU A 100 15.86 -6.91 -12.00
CA LEU A 100 14.42 -6.99 -11.71
C LEU A 100 13.85 -8.35 -12.13
N ILE A 101 14.19 -8.80 -13.35
CA ILE A 101 13.69 -10.07 -13.91
C ILE A 101 14.21 -11.27 -13.09
N ARG A 102 15.49 -11.25 -12.68
CA ARG A 102 16.10 -12.42 -12.03
C ARG A 102 15.83 -12.53 -10.54
N ARG A 103 15.47 -11.45 -9.89
CA ARG A 103 15.42 -11.39 -8.42
C ARG A 103 14.05 -10.99 -7.90
N GLU A 104 13.47 -9.91 -8.39
CA GLU A 104 12.25 -9.34 -7.86
C GLU A 104 11.00 -9.97 -8.49
N LEU A 105 11.03 -10.21 -9.80
CA LEU A 105 9.92 -10.85 -10.50
C LEU A 105 9.57 -12.25 -9.97
N PRO A 106 10.53 -13.16 -9.67
CA PRO A 106 10.19 -14.46 -9.08
C PRO A 106 9.50 -14.33 -7.72
N ILE A 107 9.90 -13.37 -6.88
CA ILE A 107 9.27 -13.12 -5.57
C ILE A 107 7.85 -12.60 -5.76
N LEU A 108 7.66 -11.67 -6.71
CA LEU A 108 6.33 -11.18 -7.08
C LEU A 108 5.43 -12.32 -7.56
N MET A 109 5.93 -13.20 -8.43
CA MET A 109 5.17 -14.35 -8.91
C MET A 109 4.81 -15.31 -7.76
N LEU A 110 5.76 -15.60 -6.86
CA LEU A 110 5.50 -16.45 -5.70
C LEU A 110 4.44 -15.82 -4.77
N SER A 111 4.50 -14.52 -4.51
CA SER A 111 3.49 -13.84 -3.69
C SER A 111 2.11 -13.83 -4.37
N ALA A 112 2.06 -13.64 -5.69
CA ALA A 112 0.82 -13.70 -6.45
C ALA A 112 0.20 -15.10 -6.47
N LEU A 113 1.03 -16.15 -6.48
CA LEU A 113 0.58 -17.55 -6.42
C LEU A 113 0.21 -17.99 -5.00
N ALA A 114 0.79 -17.39 -3.97
CA ALA A 114 0.47 -17.72 -2.59
C ALA A 114 -1.01 -17.45 -2.27
N LEU A 115 -1.57 -16.34 -2.76
CA LEU A 115 -2.95 -15.97 -2.50
C LEU A 115 -3.97 -16.99 -2.99
N PRO A 116 -4.02 -17.44 -4.26
CA PRO A 116 -4.94 -18.47 -4.69
C PRO A 116 -4.71 -19.80 -3.97
N VAL A 117 -3.49 -20.13 -3.56
CA VAL A 117 -3.21 -21.35 -2.78
C VAL A 117 -3.86 -21.27 -1.39
N THR A 118 -3.76 -20.15 -0.69
CA THR A 118 -4.43 -19.97 0.62
C THR A 118 -5.95 -19.96 0.49
N LEU A 119 -6.50 -19.64 -0.67
CA LEU A 119 -7.94 -19.61 -0.93
C LEU A 119 -8.51 -20.99 -1.34
N LEU A 120 -7.70 -22.02 -1.54
CA LEU A 120 -8.18 -23.36 -1.89
C LEU A 120 -9.08 -23.97 -0.81
N SER A 121 -8.88 -23.60 0.46
CA SER A 121 -9.73 -24.00 1.59
C SER A 121 -11.07 -23.25 1.67
N GLY A 122 -11.25 -22.20 0.86
CA GLY A 122 -12.42 -21.31 0.87
C GLY A 122 -12.33 -20.17 1.89
N SER A 123 -11.29 -20.12 2.73
CA SER A 123 -11.03 -19.04 3.69
C SER A 123 -9.54 -18.94 3.97
N ILE A 124 -9.08 -17.73 4.33
CA ILE A 124 -7.71 -17.54 4.78
C ILE A 124 -7.66 -17.75 6.29
N GLU A 125 -6.98 -18.81 6.70
CA GLU A 125 -6.81 -19.14 8.10
C GLU A 125 -5.80 -18.21 8.79
N ARG A 126 -5.90 -18.08 10.13
CA ARG A 126 -5.02 -17.19 10.90
C ARG A 126 -3.54 -17.54 10.75
N TYR A 127 -3.19 -18.83 10.69
CA TYR A 127 -1.80 -19.27 10.52
C TYR A 127 -1.26 -18.90 9.13
N GLU A 128 -2.09 -18.92 8.09
CA GLU A 128 -1.73 -18.47 6.75
C GLU A 128 -1.47 -16.95 6.73
N GLY A 129 -2.33 -16.17 7.39
CA GLY A 129 -2.13 -14.74 7.58
C GLY A 129 -0.82 -14.42 8.31
N ILE A 130 -0.47 -15.18 9.36
CA ILE A 130 0.81 -15.05 10.09
C ILE A 130 1.98 -15.38 9.15
N LEU A 131 1.89 -16.46 8.38
CA LEU A 131 2.94 -16.87 7.44
C LEU A 131 3.17 -15.82 6.35
N LEU A 132 2.09 -15.30 5.75
CA LEU A 132 2.16 -14.24 4.73
C LEU A 132 2.75 -12.95 5.31
N THR A 133 2.37 -12.58 6.53
CA THR A 133 2.93 -11.41 7.23
C THR A 133 4.42 -11.60 7.51
N PHE A 134 4.82 -12.78 7.98
CA PHE A 134 6.22 -13.11 8.21
C PHE A 134 7.02 -13.06 6.89
N ALA A 135 6.49 -13.60 5.81
CA ALA A 135 7.11 -13.52 4.49
C ALA A 135 7.29 -12.07 4.01
N ALA A 136 6.29 -11.21 4.22
CA ALA A 136 6.37 -9.78 3.88
C ALA A 136 7.44 -9.05 4.71
N VAL A 137 7.52 -9.33 6.01
CA VAL A 137 8.57 -8.78 6.90
C VAL A 137 9.96 -9.27 6.46
N ALA A 138 10.11 -10.57 6.20
CA ALA A 138 11.37 -11.15 5.72
C ALA A 138 11.80 -10.52 4.38
N PHE A 139 10.89 -10.38 3.44
CA PHE A 139 11.14 -9.70 2.15
C PHE A 139 11.60 -8.26 2.36
N THR A 140 10.92 -7.52 3.26
CA THR A 140 11.30 -6.14 3.60
C THR A 140 12.72 -6.08 4.15
N LEU A 141 13.06 -6.93 5.11
CA LEU A 141 14.40 -6.98 5.70
C LEU A 141 15.46 -7.35 4.66
N LEU A 142 15.16 -8.29 3.77
CA LEU A 142 16.06 -8.65 2.67
C LEU A 142 16.26 -7.47 1.71
N THR A 143 15.18 -6.77 1.33
CA THR A 143 15.26 -5.60 0.47
C THR A 143 16.12 -4.50 1.09
N PHE A 144 15.96 -4.25 2.41
CA PHE A 144 16.82 -3.32 3.14
C PHE A 144 18.29 -3.72 3.09
N ARG A 145 18.60 -5.00 3.32
CA ARG A 145 19.99 -5.51 3.24
C ARG A 145 20.57 -5.30 1.85
N TRP A 146 19.79 -5.58 0.84
CA TRP A 146 20.22 -5.44 -0.56
C TRP A 146 20.40 -4.00 -0.99
N ALA A 147 19.51 -3.11 -0.56
CA ALA A 147 19.61 -1.68 -0.84
C ALA A 147 20.84 -1.06 -0.15
N ARG A 148 21.19 -1.51 1.06
CA ARG A 148 22.43 -1.08 1.75
C ARG A 148 23.69 -1.51 0.99
N VAL A 149 23.72 -2.73 0.48
CA VAL A 149 24.87 -3.23 -0.30
C VAL A 149 25.02 -2.48 -1.62
N ALA A 150 23.91 -2.11 -2.27
CA ALA A 150 23.92 -1.33 -3.50
C ALA A 150 24.33 0.15 -3.27
N ALA A 151 24.15 0.66 -2.06
CA ALA A 151 24.47 2.04 -1.68
C ALA A 151 25.93 2.27 -1.27
N VAL A 152 26.83 1.28 -1.41
CA VAL A 152 28.27 1.39 -1.12
C VAL A 152 29.04 2.11 -2.26
N GLY A 153 28.40 3.03 -3.00
CA GLY A 153 29.08 4.10 -3.71
C GLY A 153 29.37 5.26 -2.75
N PRO A 154 30.26 6.22 -3.10
CA PRO A 154 30.58 7.32 -2.21
C PRO A 154 29.28 8.03 -1.80
N ALA A 155 28.90 7.79 -0.56
CA ALA A 155 27.74 8.41 0.03
C ALA A 155 27.94 9.92 -0.10
N GLN A 156 27.17 10.57 -0.96
CA GLN A 156 26.88 11.97 -0.79
C GLN A 156 26.15 12.07 0.56
N SER A 157 26.97 12.18 1.59
CA SER A 157 26.51 12.54 2.92
C SER A 157 26.02 13.98 2.87
N SER A 158 24.83 14.21 2.35
CA SER A 158 24.06 15.38 2.72
C SER A 158 23.77 15.23 4.22
N ARG A 159 24.75 15.63 5.02
CA ARG A 159 24.66 15.84 6.46
C ARG A 159 23.79 17.08 6.74
N ASP A 160 22.67 17.19 6.11
CA ASP A 160 21.62 18.07 6.60
C ASP A 160 20.93 17.34 7.75
N ALA A 161 21.63 17.34 8.89
CA ALA A 161 21.08 16.82 10.12
C ALA A 161 19.80 17.59 10.41
N VAL A 162 18.65 16.93 10.18
CA VAL A 162 17.35 17.51 10.48
C VAL A 162 17.34 17.89 11.97
N PRO A 163 17.15 19.17 12.32
CA PRO A 163 17.16 19.63 13.70
C PRO A 163 16.19 18.81 14.57
N TRP A 164 16.54 18.56 15.81
CA TRP A 164 15.69 17.82 16.74
C TRP A 164 14.26 18.41 16.85
N SER A 165 14.12 19.72 16.76
CA SER A 165 12.83 20.41 16.74
C SER A 165 11.93 20.00 15.55
N ARG A 166 12.50 19.66 14.42
CA ARG A 166 11.74 19.16 13.23
C ARG A 166 11.34 17.69 13.36
N ARG A 167 12.06 16.87 14.13
CA ARG A 167 11.75 15.43 14.29
C ARG A 167 10.41 15.22 14.97
N GLY A 168 10.07 16.03 15.98
CA GLY A 168 8.76 15.99 16.62
C GLY A 168 7.61 16.30 15.66
N GLY A 169 7.79 17.30 14.79
CA GLY A 169 6.82 17.64 13.75
C GLY A 169 6.64 16.52 12.71
N LEU A 170 7.72 15.84 12.31
CA LEU A 170 7.66 14.71 11.38
C LEU A 170 6.95 13.50 11.99
N LEU A 171 7.22 13.23 13.28
CA LEU A 171 6.52 12.16 14.00
C LEU A 171 5.02 12.46 14.11
N LEU A 172 4.68 13.69 14.50
CA LEU A 172 3.28 14.13 14.58
C LEU A 172 2.60 14.03 13.23
N LEU A 173 3.26 14.46 12.14
CA LEU A 173 2.74 14.34 10.78
C LEU A 173 2.47 12.88 10.39
N SER A 174 3.38 11.95 10.75
CA SER A 174 3.19 10.51 10.51
C SER A 174 1.99 9.95 11.27
N ILE A 175 1.84 10.33 12.54
CA ILE A 175 0.72 9.87 13.40
C ILE A 175 -0.61 10.43 12.88
N LEU A 176 -0.65 11.72 12.54
CA LEU A 176 -1.85 12.35 11.97
C LEU A 176 -2.19 11.73 10.61
N GLY A 177 -1.18 11.48 9.76
CA GLY A 177 -1.35 10.80 8.49
C GLY A 177 -2.00 9.42 8.67
N LEU A 178 -1.47 8.61 9.59
CA LEU A 178 -2.05 7.29 9.90
C LEU A 178 -3.49 7.39 10.43
N ALA A 179 -3.77 8.33 11.32
CA ALA A 179 -5.12 8.53 11.85
C ALA A 179 -6.11 8.93 10.75
N VAL A 180 -5.74 9.90 9.90
CA VAL A 180 -6.57 10.34 8.77
C VAL A 180 -6.79 9.21 7.76
N LEU A 181 -5.76 8.39 7.52
CA LEU A 181 -5.82 7.24 6.62
C LEU A 181 -6.81 6.17 7.13
N LEU A 182 -6.76 5.82 8.41
CA LEU A 182 -7.69 4.86 9.01
C LEU A 182 -9.14 5.39 9.03
N ILE A 183 -9.33 6.68 9.36
CA ILE A 183 -10.66 7.32 9.30
C ILE A 183 -11.16 7.35 7.85
N GLY A 184 -10.30 7.72 6.90
CA GLY A 184 -10.59 7.73 5.47
C GLY A 184 -11.03 6.37 4.95
N GLY A 185 -10.32 5.30 5.33
CA GLY A 185 -10.69 3.92 5.00
C GLY A 185 -12.09 3.56 5.50
N ASN A 186 -12.43 3.92 6.74
CA ASN A 186 -13.79 3.72 7.28
C ASN A 186 -14.88 4.46 6.48
N VAL A 187 -14.63 5.72 6.16
CA VAL A 187 -15.57 6.56 5.40
C VAL A 187 -15.74 6.01 3.99
N PHE A 188 -14.63 5.64 3.35
CA PHE A 188 -14.61 5.07 2.00
C PHE A 188 -15.39 3.75 1.92
N VAL A 189 -15.12 2.79 2.83
CA VAL A 189 -15.83 1.50 2.86
C VAL A 189 -17.33 1.70 3.08
N LYS A 190 -17.75 2.63 3.97
CA LYS A 190 -19.16 2.94 4.18
C LYS A 190 -19.83 3.46 2.91
N GLY A 191 -19.19 4.38 2.20
CA GLY A 191 -19.68 4.90 0.92
C GLY A 191 -19.75 3.82 -0.15
N ALA A 192 -18.71 2.98 -0.28
CA ALA A 192 -18.66 1.87 -1.22
C ALA A 192 -19.79 0.85 -1.01
N VAL A 193 -19.98 0.44 0.26
CA VAL A 193 -21.08 -0.49 0.64
C VAL A 193 -22.45 0.13 0.39
N GLY A 194 -22.63 1.42 0.72
CA GLY A 194 -23.88 2.13 0.48
C GLY A 194 -24.24 2.15 -1.01
N LEU A 195 -23.27 2.46 -1.88
CA LEU A 195 -23.48 2.42 -3.33
C LEU A 195 -23.73 1.01 -3.86
N ALA A 196 -22.98 0.01 -3.38
CA ALA A 196 -23.17 -1.38 -3.75
C ALA A 196 -24.60 -1.84 -3.50
N THR A 197 -25.10 -1.55 -2.31
CA THR A 197 -26.47 -1.88 -1.92
C THR A 197 -27.50 -1.17 -2.80
N ALA A 198 -27.25 0.10 -3.12
CA ALA A 198 -28.15 0.90 -3.96
C ALA A 198 -28.20 0.40 -5.42
N PHE A 199 -27.13 -0.18 -5.93
CA PHE A 199 -27.03 -0.74 -7.29
C PHE A 199 -27.28 -2.27 -7.34
N GLY A 200 -27.60 -2.92 -6.23
CA GLY A 200 -27.79 -4.37 -6.17
C GLY A 200 -26.50 -5.17 -6.48
N MET A 201 -25.34 -4.56 -6.30
CA MET A 201 -24.04 -5.19 -6.55
C MET A 201 -23.62 -6.07 -5.37
N SER A 202 -22.91 -7.16 -5.66
CA SER A 202 -22.32 -7.96 -4.60
C SER A 202 -21.09 -7.25 -3.95
N GLU A 203 -20.83 -7.54 -2.67
CA GLU A 203 -19.66 -6.99 -1.97
C GLU A 203 -18.34 -7.37 -2.66
N LYS A 204 -18.27 -8.57 -3.27
CA LYS A 204 -17.12 -9.00 -4.10
C LYS A 204 -16.87 -8.08 -5.29
N THR A 205 -17.94 -7.75 -6.02
CA THR A 205 -17.84 -6.86 -7.18
C THR A 205 -17.37 -5.47 -6.76
N VAL A 206 -17.86 -4.97 -5.64
CA VAL A 206 -17.45 -3.65 -5.11
C VAL A 206 -15.97 -3.65 -4.73
N GLY A 207 -15.50 -4.69 -4.02
CA GLY A 207 -14.09 -4.83 -3.66
C GLY A 207 -13.17 -4.87 -4.88
N LEU A 208 -13.56 -5.65 -5.91
CA LEU A 208 -12.76 -5.82 -7.13
C LEU A 208 -12.74 -4.59 -8.05
N THR A 209 -13.68 -3.68 -7.93
CA THR A 209 -13.84 -2.53 -8.84
C THR A 209 -13.68 -1.20 -8.14
N VAL A 210 -14.72 -0.77 -7.41
CA VAL A 210 -14.77 0.58 -6.81
C VAL A 210 -13.68 0.76 -5.76
N VAL A 211 -13.47 -0.26 -4.92
CA VAL A 211 -12.49 -0.18 -3.82
C VAL A 211 -11.06 -0.35 -4.33
N ALA A 212 -10.85 -1.19 -5.34
CA ALA A 212 -9.51 -1.49 -5.85
C ALA A 212 -8.90 -0.37 -6.73
N VAL A 213 -9.72 0.50 -7.31
CA VAL A 213 -9.28 1.60 -8.20
C VAL A 213 -9.22 2.94 -7.45
N GLY A 214 -9.94 3.09 -6.33
CA GLY A 214 -9.95 4.31 -5.49
C GLY A 214 -8.84 4.36 -4.50
#